data_2303bd509ae31ceccd5e5f92bfa1ccc2
#
_entry.id   2303bd509ae31ceccd5e5f92bfa1ccc2
#
_cell.length_a   1.000
_cell.length_b   1.000
_cell.length_c   1.000
_cell.angle_alpha   90.00
_cell.angle_beta   90.00
_cell.angle_gamma   90.00
#
_symmetry.space_group_name_H-M   'P 1'
#
loop_
_entity.id
_entity.type
_entity.pdbx_description
1 polymer ?
#
loop_
_entity_poly.entity_id
_entity_poly.type
_entity_poly.pdbx_seq_one_letter_code
_entity_poly.pdbx_strand_id
1 'polypeptide(L)'
;GKFYSLKFNFKIKADKEVKIFFKKLLPSIFASGVTQINILVGTIIASFQASAVSYLYYADRIYQINLAIAGIAIGVVILPQLSKHIQSKKKDKILLIQNKALELSLFLSIPASIALVVGSEYIISALFGYGSFNEVAVQNSAKALYFFALGLPAFSLIKIFSSFFFANHNTKTPFYISLFSVALNIVISVYYFKEIGFIIIPIATS
;
A
#
# COMPACT_ATOMS: atom_id res chain seq x y z
N GLY A 1 22.54 39.66 15.13
CA GLY A 1 22.19 38.25 14.83
C GLY A 1 23.35 37.34 15.17
N LYS A 2 23.19 36.49 16.16
CA LYS A 2 24.20 35.46 16.49
C LYS A 2 24.09 34.34 15.45
N PHE A 3 25.06 34.22 14.59
CA PHE A 3 25.21 33.10 13.67
C PHE A 3 25.66 31.86 14.52
N TYR A 4 24.81 30.86 14.62
CA TYR A 4 25.20 29.56 15.18
C TYR A 4 26.04 28.84 14.11
N SER A 5 27.35 28.70 14.35
CA SER A 5 28.21 27.82 13.54
C SER A 5 27.94 26.38 13.93
N LEU A 6 27.26 25.62 13.08
CA LEU A 6 27.13 24.17 13.21
C LEU A 6 28.50 23.52 12.99
N LYS A 7 29.16 23.12 14.08
CA LYS A 7 30.37 22.27 13.98
C LYS A 7 29.91 20.83 13.78
N PHE A 8 29.97 20.35 12.55
CA PHE A 8 29.78 18.93 12.25
C PHE A 8 30.96 18.11 12.79
N ASN A 9 30.74 17.33 13.83
CA ASN A 9 31.73 16.46 14.38
C ASN A 9 31.53 15.04 13.81
N PHE A 10 32.25 14.70 12.75
CA PHE A 10 32.17 13.41 12.03
C PHE A 10 32.78 12.22 12.78
N LYS A 11 32.85 12.23 14.11
CA LYS A 11 33.23 11.03 14.86
C LYS A 11 31.99 10.13 14.99
N ILE A 12 31.83 9.19 14.05
CA ILE A 12 30.84 8.11 14.17
C ILE A 12 31.28 7.19 15.31
N LYS A 13 30.84 7.50 16.52
CA LYS A 13 30.87 6.55 17.63
C LYS A 13 29.65 5.65 17.49
N ALA A 14 29.89 4.34 17.37
CA ALA A 14 28.81 3.36 17.41
C ALA A 14 28.26 3.24 18.84
N ASP A 15 27.57 4.28 19.30
CA ASP A 15 26.92 4.32 20.59
C ASP A 15 25.77 3.28 20.65
N LYS A 16 25.40 2.90 21.86
CA LYS A 16 24.33 1.93 22.15
C LYS A 16 23.03 2.28 21.40
N GLU A 17 22.74 3.56 21.25
CA GLU A 17 21.58 4.08 20.51
C GLU A 17 21.66 3.82 19.01
N VAL A 18 22.83 3.97 18.42
CA VAL A 18 23.09 3.67 16.99
C VAL A 18 22.89 2.18 16.72
N LYS A 19 23.38 1.31 17.61
CA LYS A 19 23.17 -0.15 17.50
C LYS A 19 21.68 -0.51 17.61
N ILE A 20 20.94 0.12 18.53
CA ILE A 20 19.49 -0.07 18.69
C ILE A 20 18.76 0.41 17.43
N PHE A 21 19.16 1.54 16.87
CA PHE A 21 18.62 2.07 15.62
C PHE A 21 18.78 1.08 14.46
N PHE A 22 19.99 0.57 14.22
CA PHE A 22 20.25 -0.42 13.17
C PHE A 22 19.51 -1.74 13.42
N LYS A 23 19.39 -2.19 14.67
CA LYS A 23 18.64 -3.40 15.02
C LYS A 23 17.14 -3.26 14.73
N LYS A 24 16.58 -2.05 14.81
CA LYS A 24 15.20 -1.76 14.46
C LYS A 24 15.02 -1.45 12.97
N LEU A 25 16.03 -0.85 12.34
CA LEU A 25 16.01 -0.45 10.93
C LEU A 25 15.98 -1.68 10.00
N LEU A 26 16.80 -2.68 10.26
CA LEU A 26 16.88 -3.90 9.43
C LEU A 26 15.52 -4.59 9.24
N PRO A 27 14.75 -4.92 10.29
CA PRO A 27 13.42 -5.52 10.13
C PRO A 27 12.45 -4.61 9.36
N SER A 28 12.56 -3.29 9.51
CA SER A 28 11.69 -2.34 8.79
C SER A 28 12.02 -2.28 7.30
N ILE A 29 13.30 -2.34 6.93
CA ILE A 29 13.74 -2.44 5.53
C ILE A 29 13.22 -3.73 4.90
N PHE A 30 13.35 -4.86 5.60
CA PHE A 30 12.82 -6.13 5.11
C PHE A 30 11.29 -6.11 4.97
N ALA A 31 10.57 -5.51 5.91
CA ALA A 31 9.11 -5.38 5.82
C ALA A 31 8.66 -4.54 4.62
N SER A 32 9.35 -3.43 4.33
CA SER A 32 9.09 -2.62 3.13
C SER A 32 9.53 -3.34 1.85
N GLY A 33 10.59 -4.13 1.92
CA GLY A 33 11.14 -4.91 0.81
C GLY A 33 10.17 -5.97 0.28
N VAL A 34 9.37 -6.60 1.14
CA VAL A 34 8.36 -7.60 0.73
C VAL A 34 7.38 -7.02 -0.29
N THR A 35 6.88 -5.81 -0.04
CA THR A 35 5.97 -5.13 -0.98
C THR A 35 6.66 -4.81 -2.31
N GLN A 36 7.93 -4.39 -2.27
CA GLN A 36 8.70 -4.11 -3.49
C GLN A 36 8.97 -5.38 -4.30
N ILE A 37 9.24 -6.51 -3.63
CA ILE A 37 9.38 -7.82 -4.29
C ILE A 37 8.08 -8.19 -5.00
N ASN A 38 6.91 -8.00 -4.37
CA ASN A 38 5.62 -8.26 -5.01
C ASN A 38 5.42 -7.44 -6.29
N ILE A 39 5.69 -6.13 -6.22
CA ILE A 39 5.60 -5.24 -7.39
C ILE A 39 6.56 -5.69 -8.49
N LEU A 40 7.79 -6.02 -8.14
CA LEU A 40 8.82 -6.47 -9.09
C LEU A 40 8.41 -7.77 -9.77
N VAL A 41 7.98 -8.78 -9.02
CA VAL A 41 7.54 -10.06 -9.57
C VAL A 41 6.28 -9.89 -10.42
N GLY A 42 5.30 -9.11 -9.96
CA GLY A 42 4.11 -8.77 -10.75
C GLY A 42 4.48 -8.09 -12.08
N THR A 43 5.44 -7.16 -12.06
CA THR A 43 5.94 -6.50 -13.29
C THR A 43 6.64 -7.49 -14.24
N ILE A 44 7.46 -8.41 -13.70
CA ILE A 44 8.10 -9.46 -14.50
C ILE A 44 7.04 -10.35 -15.14
N ILE A 45 6.03 -10.81 -14.37
CA ILE A 45 4.95 -11.65 -14.92
C ILE A 45 4.17 -10.87 -16.00
N ALA A 46 3.83 -9.61 -15.75
CA ALA A 46 3.14 -8.76 -16.73
C ALA A 46 3.95 -8.55 -18.02
N SER A 47 5.27 -8.52 -17.95
CA SER A 47 6.14 -8.27 -19.10
C SER A 47 6.07 -9.36 -20.17
N PHE A 48 5.56 -10.55 -19.84
CA PHE A 48 5.32 -11.62 -20.82
C PHE A 48 4.13 -11.33 -21.75
N GLN A 49 3.34 -10.29 -21.46
CA GLN A 49 2.26 -9.85 -22.34
C GLN A 49 2.50 -8.42 -22.80
N ALA A 50 2.41 -8.17 -24.10
CA ALA A 50 2.68 -6.85 -24.69
C ALA A 50 1.82 -5.76 -24.03
N SER A 51 2.45 -4.64 -23.66
CA SER A 51 1.83 -3.46 -23.05
C SER A 51 1.16 -3.67 -21.68
N ALA A 52 1.13 -4.89 -21.14
CA ALA A 52 0.44 -5.19 -19.88
C ALA A 52 1.00 -4.40 -18.67
N VAL A 53 2.33 -4.22 -18.65
CA VAL A 53 2.98 -3.39 -17.60
C VAL A 53 2.43 -1.96 -17.60
N SER A 54 2.24 -1.38 -18.79
CA SER A 54 1.67 -0.03 -18.94
C SER A 54 0.21 0.01 -18.45
N TYR A 55 -0.61 -0.96 -18.82
CA TYR A 55 -2.01 -1.03 -18.39
C TYR A 55 -2.14 -1.10 -16.87
N LEU A 56 -1.35 -1.95 -16.23
CA LEU A 56 -1.30 -2.06 -14.78
C LEU A 56 -0.80 -0.78 -14.13
N TYR A 57 0.22 -0.13 -14.69
CA TYR A 57 0.78 1.10 -14.16
C TYR A 57 -0.25 2.23 -14.12
N TYR A 58 -1.00 2.46 -15.20
CA TYR A 58 -2.02 3.51 -15.23
C TYR A 58 -3.19 3.22 -14.28
N ALA A 59 -3.64 1.97 -14.21
CA ALA A 59 -4.66 1.54 -13.26
C ALA A 59 -4.22 1.74 -11.80
N ASP A 60 -2.99 1.32 -11.48
CA ASP A 60 -2.42 1.43 -10.14
C ASP A 60 -2.31 2.89 -9.67
N ARG A 61 -1.99 3.85 -10.56
CA ARG A 61 -1.92 5.26 -10.19
C ARG A 61 -3.25 5.80 -9.68
N ILE A 62 -4.36 5.48 -10.33
CA ILE A 62 -5.69 5.92 -9.89
C ILE A 62 -6.07 5.22 -8.58
N TYR A 63 -5.82 3.93 -8.49
CA TYR A 63 -6.06 3.15 -7.28
C TYR A 63 -5.29 3.70 -6.08
N GLN A 64 -3.99 4.01 -6.25
CA GLN A 64 -3.12 4.51 -5.17
C GLN A 64 -3.57 5.87 -4.63
N ILE A 65 -4.13 6.77 -5.44
CA ILE A 65 -4.67 8.05 -4.97
C ILE A 65 -5.78 7.81 -3.94
N ASN A 66 -6.73 6.93 -4.27
CA ASN A 66 -7.83 6.61 -3.37
C ASN A 66 -7.36 5.88 -2.10
N LEU A 67 -6.43 4.94 -2.23
CA LEU A 67 -5.82 4.25 -1.09
C LEU A 67 -5.04 5.21 -0.19
N ALA A 68 -4.37 6.21 -0.76
CA ALA A 68 -3.64 7.21 0.02
C ALA A 68 -4.58 8.02 0.92
N ILE A 69 -5.75 8.39 0.44
CA ILE A 69 -6.74 9.16 1.19
C ILE A 69 -7.45 8.28 2.21
N ALA A 70 -8.01 7.14 1.79
CA ALA A 70 -8.88 6.31 2.62
C ALA A 70 -8.11 5.40 3.62
N GLY A 71 -6.85 5.12 3.36
CA GLY A 71 -6.05 4.20 4.18
C GLY A 71 -4.80 4.85 4.77
N ILE A 72 -3.88 5.32 3.91
CA ILE A 72 -2.55 5.77 4.34
C ILE A 72 -2.63 7.02 5.21
N ALA A 73 -3.36 8.06 4.79
CA ALA A 73 -3.47 9.30 5.54
C ALA A 73 -4.06 9.07 6.93
N ILE A 74 -5.15 8.29 7.02
CA ILE A 74 -5.78 7.95 8.29
C ILE A 74 -4.80 7.18 9.18
N GLY A 75 -4.13 6.14 8.63
CA GLY A 75 -3.14 5.34 9.36
C GLY A 75 -1.99 6.18 9.94
N VAL A 76 -1.48 7.15 9.18
CA VAL A 76 -0.42 8.05 9.62
C VAL A 76 -0.89 8.97 10.75
N VAL A 77 -2.11 9.52 10.66
CA VAL A 77 -2.66 10.44 11.66
C VAL A 77 -2.96 9.72 12.98
N ILE A 78 -3.45 8.48 12.94
CA ILE A 78 -3.79 7.75 14.17
C ILE A 78 -2.58 7.16 14.89
N LEU A 79 -1.47 6.90 14.20
CA LEU A 79 -0.30 6.23 14.75
C LEU A 79 0.27 6.95 16.00
N PRO A 80 0.51 8.28 16.02
CA PRO A 80 0.98 8.97 17.22
C PRO A 80 -0.04 8.94 18.37
N GLN A 81 -1.34 9.05 18.04
CA GLN A 81 -2.41 9.02 19.02
C GLN A 81 -2.49 7.65 19.70
N LEU A 82 -2.46 6.57 18.92
CA LEU A 82 -2.42 5.20 19.41
C LEU A 82 -1.20 4.98 20.31
N SER A 83 -0.01 5.37 19.86
CA SER A 83 1.24 5.20 20.63
C SER A 83 1.16 5.89 21.99
N LYS A 84 0.63 7.12 22.04
CA LYS A 84 0.43 7.87 23.29
C LYS A 84 -0.51 7.14 24.26
N HIS A 85 -1.63 6.60 23.78
CA HIS A 85 -2.62 5.94 24.63
C HIS A 85 -2.20 4.52 25.02
N ILE A 86 -1.44 3.83 24.19
CA ILE A 86 -0.83 2.53 24.52
C ILE A 86 0.15 2.70 25.67
N GLN A 87 1.04 3.71 25.62
CA GLN A 87 1.98 4.01 26.70
C GLN A 87 1.28 4.36 28.02
N SER A 88 0.16 5.08 27.95
CA SER A 88 -0.65 5.45 29.14
C SER A 88 -1.68 4.37 29.54
N LYS A 89 -1.67 3.19 28.92
CA LYS A 89 -2.54 2.03 29.19
C LYS A 89 -4.05 2.35 29.19
N LYS A 90 -4.49 3.35 28.41
CA LYS A 90 -5.89 3.79 28.33
C LYS A 90 -6.64 2.98 27.26
N LYS A 91 -7.04 1.76 27.57
CA LYS A 91 -7.68 0.80 26.65
C LYS A 91 -8.90 1.38 25.91
N ASP A 92 -9.80 2.04 26.64
CA ASP A 92 -11.02 2.61 26.05
C ASP A 92 -10.73 3.65 24.97
N LYS A 93 -9.69 4.49 25.19
CA LYS A 93 -9.27 5.49 24.20
C LYS A 93 -8.61 4.84 22.97
N ILE A 94 -7.87 3.76 23.17
CA ILE A 94 -7.26 3.00 22.08
C ILE A 94 -8.35 2.42 21.18
N LEU A 95 -9.35 1.73 21.77
CA LEU A 95 -10.47 1.15 21.03
C LEU A 95 -11.30 2.23 20.31
N LEU A 96 -11.57 3.36 20.97
CA LEU A 96 -12.31 4.47 20.37
C LEU A 96 -11.59 5.05 19.15
N ILE A 97 -10.28 5.28 19.24
CA ILE A 97 -9.49 5.80 18.09
C ILE A 97 -9.47 4.79 16.97
N GLN A 98 -9.25 3.51 17.29
CA GLN A 98 -9.22 2.44 16.30
C GLN A 98 -10.56 2.31 15.56
N ASN A 99 -11.67 2.25 16.30
CA ASN A 99 -13.00 2.12 15.69
C ASN A 99 -13.34 3.34 14.81
N LYS A 100 -13.08 4.55 15.27
CA LYS A 100 -13.28 5.76 14.45
C LYS A 100 -12.44 5.75 13.18
N ALA A 101 -11.20 5.27 13.27
CA ALA A 101 -10.34 5.16 12.10
C ALA A 101 -10.86 4.12 11.09
N LEU A 102 -11.35 2.98 11.57
CA LEU A 102 -11.96 1.95 10.74
C LEU A 102 -13.24 2.46 10.07
N GLU A 103 -14.12 3.09 10.84
CA GLU A 103 -15.36 3.72 10.33
C GLU A 103 -15.06 4.75 9.24
N LEU A 104 -14.12 5.68 9.49
CA LEU A 104 -13.76 6.72 8.53
C LEU A 104 -13.13 6.11 7.26
N SER A 105 -12.27 5.12 7.44
CA SER A 105 -11.63 4.43 6.31
C SER A 105 -12.64 3.70 5.43
N LEU A 106 -13.59 2.98 6.02
CA LEU A 106 -14.66 2.32 5.28
C LEU A 106 -15.61 3.32 4.63
N PHE A 107 -15.95 4.39 5.33
CA PHE A 107 -16.81 5.47 4.81
C PHE A 107 -16.19 6.12 3.55
N LEU A 108 -14.89 6.25 3.47
CA LEU A 108 -14.20 6.81 2.30
C LEU A 108 -13.91 5.75 1.24
N SER A 109 -13.47 4.54 1.64
CA SER A 109 -13.02 3.53 0.69
C SER A 109 -14.15 2.81 -0.03
N ILE A 110 -15.29 2.57 0.62
CA ILE A 110 -16.42 1.87 -0.03
C ILE A 110 -17.02 2.69 -1.17
N PRO A 111 -17.41 3.97 -0.98
CA PRO A 111 -17.91 4.78 -2.10
C PRO A 111 -16.86 4.97 -3.20
N ALA A 112 -15.59 5.16 -2.85
CA ALA A 112 -14.51 5.27 -3.82
C ALA A 112 -14.33 3.97 -4.61
N SER A 113 -14.39 2.82 -3.96
CA SER A 113 -14.34 1.51 -4.62
C SER A 113 -15.49 1.34 -5.62
N ILE A 114 -16.72 1.64 -5.20
CA ILE A 114 -17.89 1.57 -6.07
C ILE A 114 -17.74 2.51 -7.28
N ALA A 115 -17.31 3.75 -7.04
CA ALA A 115 -17.09 4.72 -8.10
C ALA A 115 -16.04 4.26 -9.12
N LEU A 116 -14.93 3.66 -8.63
CA LEU A 116 -13.89 3.12 -9.49
C LEU A 116 -14.31 1.85 -10.23
N VAL A 117 -15.10 0.98 -9.59
CA VAL A 117 -15.64 -0.23 -10.23
C VAL A 117 -16.61 0.13 -11.36
N VAL A 118 -17.57 1.03 -11.09
CA VAL A 118 -18.58 1.43 -12.09
C VAL A 118 -18.01 2.36 -13.15
N GLY A 119 -17.13 3.27 -12.75
CA GLY A 119 -16.56 4.31 -13.60
C GLY A 119 -15.18 4.01 -14.20
N SER A 120 -14.64 2.80 -14.05
CA SER A 120 -13.26 2.47 -14.44
C SER A 120 -12.90 2.89 -15.87
N GLU A 121 -13.76 2.59 -16.83
CA GLU A 121 -13.52 2.92 -18.23
C GLU A 121 -13.62 4.42 -18.50
N TYR A 122 -14.64 5.08 -17.97
CA TYR A 122 -14.81 6.53 -18.09
C TYR A 122 -13.66 7.30 -17.46
N ILE A 123 -13.20 6.87 -16.28
CA ILE A 123 -12.10 7.50 -15.55
C ILE A 123 -10.78 7.35 -16.33
N ILE A 124 -10.47 6.14 -16.80
CA ILE A 124 -9.26 5.88 -17.59
C ILE A 124 -9.32 6.64 -18.91
N SER A 125 -10.44 6.61 -19.61
CA SER A 125 -10.64 7.31 -20.87
C SER A 125 -10.49 8.82 -20.71
N ALA A 126 -11.12 9.40 -19.68
CA ALA A 126 -11.06 10.84 -19.42
C ALA A 126 -9.66 11.34 -19.05
N LEU A 127 -8.88 10.53 -18.34
CA LEU A 127 -7.55 10.93 -17.87
C LEU A 127 -6.43 10.62 -18.87
N PHE A 128 -6.54 9.51 -19.60
CA PHE A 128 -5.45 8.99 -20.42
C PHE A 128 -5.85 8.69 -21.88
N GLY A 129 -7.15 8.67 -22.23
CA GLY A 129 -7.68 8.25 -23.54
C GLY A 129 -7.41 9.24 -24.67
N TYR A 130 -6.17 9.73 -24.83
CA TYR A 130 -5.75 10.63 -25.89
C TYR A 130 -4.34 10.29 -26.41
N GLY A 131 -4.03 10.78 -27.60
CA GLY A 131 -2.73 10.57 -28.25
C GLY A 131 -2.47 9.11 -28.58
N SER A 132 -1.38 8.55 -28.11
CA SER A 132 -0.98 7.16 -28.35
C SER A 132 -1.73 6.13 -27.50
N PHE A 133 -2.52 6.58 -26.51
CA PHE A 133 -3.26 5.69 -25.63
C PHE A 133 -4.61 5.35 -26.26
N ASN A 134 -4.60 4.30 -27.07
CA ASN A 134 -5.74 3.89 -27.88
C ASN A 134 -6.85 3.22 -27.04
N GLU A 135 -7.97 2.92 -27.68
CA GLU A 135 -9.13 2.31 -27.03
C GLU A 135 -8.81 0.96 -26.36
N VAL A 136 -7.95 0.14 -26.96
CA VAL A 136 -7.50 -1.13 -26.37
C VAL A 136 -6.73 -0.89 -25.07
N ALA A 137 -5.90 0.15 -25.03
CA ALA A 137 -5.18 0.53 -23.82
C ALA A 137 -6.14 1.03 -22.73
N VAL A 138 -7.15 1.82 -23.10
CA VAL A 138 -8.21 2.27 -22.18
C VAL A 138 -8.93 1.07 -21.58
N GLN A 139 -9.45 0.15 -22.40
CA GLN A 139 -10.21 -1.01 -21.94
C GLN A 139 -9.40 -1.93 -21.03
N ASN A 140 -8.13 -2.22 -21.40
CA ASN A 140 -7.28 -3.09 -20.60
C ASN A 140 -6.88 -2.43 -19.26
N SER A 141 -6.58 -1.14 -19.25
CA SER A 141 -6.28 -0.41 -18.02
C SER A 141 -7.52 -0.28 -17.14
N ALA A 142 -8.71 -0.09 -17.73
CA ALA A 142 -9.98 -0.05 -17.01
C ALA A 142 -10.31 -1.39 -16.35
N LYS A 143 -10.09 -2.53 -17.05
CA LYS A 143 -10.24 -3.86 -16.46
C LYS A 143 -9.29 -4.06 -15.26
N ALA A 144 -8.03 -3.63 -15.38
CA ALA A 144 -7.10 -3.70 -14.26
C ALA A 144 -7.55 -2.82 -13.07
N LEU A 145 -8.02 -1.59 -13.35
CA LEU A 145 -8.55 -0.69 -12.33
C LEU A 145 -9.77 -1.27 -11.62
N TYR A 146 -10.68 -1.88 -12.38
CA TYR A 146 -11.86 -2.56 -11.84
C TYR A 146 -11.50 -3.57 -10.75
N PHE A 147 -10.53 -4.47 -11.02
CA PHE A 147 -10.12 -5.47 -10.03
C PHE A 147 -9.35 -4.86 -8.87
N PHE A 148 -8.43 -3.91 -9.09
CA PHE A 148 -7.79 -3.20 -7.98
C PHE A 148 -8.79 -2.48 -7.08
N ALA A 149 -9.84 -1.89 -7.67
CA ALA A 149 -10.84 -1.17 -6.92
C ALA A 149 -11.66 -2.06 -5.98
N LEU A 150 -11.89 -3.33 -6.32
CA LEU A 150 -12.56 -4.30 -5.44
C LEU A 150 -11.77 -4.52 -4.14
N GLY A 151 -10.44 -4.52 -4.21
CA GLY A 151 -9.56 -4.66 -3.05
C GLY A 151 -9.39 -3.38 -2.21
N LEU A 152 -9.84 -2.21 -2.69
CA LEU A 152 -9.57 -0.92 -2.04
C LEU A 152 -10.02 -0.85 -0.56
N PRO A 153 -11.24 -1.28 -0.17
CA PRO A 153 -11.62 -1.27 1.24
C PRO A 153 -10.74 -2.16 2.10
N ALA A 154 -10.41 -3.37 1.64
CA ALA A 154 -9.55 -4.30 2.38
C ALA A 154 -8.14 -3.72 2.58
N PHE A 155 -7.54 -3.17 1.52
CA PHE A 155 -6.22 -2.53 1.63
C PHE A 155 -6.22 -1.30 2.54
N SER A 156 -7.30 -0.52 2.53
CA SER A 156 -7.45 0.62 3.44
C SER A 156 -7.46 0.18 4.90
N LEU A 157 -8.19 -0.90 5.20
CA LEU A 157 -8.20 -1.51 6.54
C LEU A 157 -6.83 -2.07 6.94
N ILE A 158 -6.11 -2.72 6.02
CA ILE A 158 -4.75 -3.23 6.27
C ILE A 158 -3.82 -2.09 6.71
N LYS A 159 -3.91 -0.88 6.12
CA LYS A 159 -3.10 0.28 6.53
C LYS A 159 -3.40 0.71 7.97
N ILE A 160 -4.66 0.69 8.37
CA ILE A 160 -5.08 1.03 9.74
C ILE A 160 -4.62 -0.03 10.75
N PHE A 161 -4.84 -1.31 10.46
CA PHE A 161 -4.36 -2.38 11.34
C PHE A 161 -2.83 -2.41 11.44
N SER A 162 -2.11 -2.16 10.35
CA SER A 162 -0.66 -2.04 10.38
C SER A 162 -0.20 -0.92 11.31
N SER A 163 -0.87 0.24 11.28
CA SER A 163 -0.58 1.35 12.19
C SER A 163 -0.82 0.98 13.67
N PHE A 164 -1.84 0.17 13.95
CA PHE A 164 -2.08 -0.36 15.30
C PHE A 164 -0.95 -1.29 15.77
N PHE A 165 -0.50 -2.21 14.90
CA PHE A 165 0.64 -3.08 15.23
C PHE A 165 1.93 -2.27 15.43
N PHE A 166 2.19 -1.27 14.60
CA PHE A 166 3.37 -0.41 14.72
C PHE A 166 3.33 0.44 16.01
N ALA A 167 2.16 0.94 16.41
CA ALA A 167 1.98 1.63 17.68
C ALA A 167 2.33 0.75 18.88
N ASN A 168 2.09 -0.56 18.78
CA ASN A 168 2.46 -1.56 19.79
C ASN A 168 3.92 -2.07 19.64
N HIS A 169 4.74 -1.43 18.82
CA HIS A 169 6.11 -1.87 18.50
C HIS A 169 6.20 -3.29 17.91
N ASN A 170 5.10 -3.82 17.41
CA ASN A 170 5.03 -5.14 16.77
C ASN A 170 5.14 -4.99 15.25
N THR A 171 6.34 -5.00 14.73
CA THR A 171 6.60 -4.98 13.29
C THR A 171 6.63 -6.38 12.66
N LYS A 172 6.76 -7.42 13.49
CA LYS A 172 6.90 -8.80 13.03
C LYS A 172 5.60 -9.36 12.46
N THR A 173 4.48 -9.12 13.15
CA THR A 173 3.17 -9.66 12.71
C THR A 173 2.77 -9.14 11.31
N PRO A 174 2.77 -7.82 11.03
CA PRO A 174 2.51 -7.33 9.68
C PRO A 174 3.49 -7.86 8.64
N PHE A 175 4.76 -8.02 9.00
CA PHE A 175 5.78 -8.60 8.11
C PHE A 175 5.44 -10.02 7.68
N TYR A 176 5.14 -10.93 8.62
CA TYR A 176 4.81 -12.32 8.29
C TYR A 176 3.51 -12.44 7.50
N ILE A 177 2.50 -11.62 7.84
CA ILE A 177 1.24 -11.58 7.07
C ILE A 177 1.53 -11.12 5.65
N SER A 178 2.30 -10.04 5.46
CA SER A 178 2.67 -9.54 4.14
C SER A 178 3.47 -10.57 3.34
N LEU A 179 4.42 -11.25 3.98
CA LEU A 179 5.22 -12.29 3.33
C LEU A 179 4.35 -13.45 2.82
N PHE A 180 3.43 -13.92 3.65
CA PHE A 180 2.47 -14.96 3.27
C PHE A 180 1.56 -14.51 2.12
N SER A 181 1.01 -13.28 2.22
CA SER A 181 0.15 -12.72 1.18
C SER A 181 0.88 -12.57 -0.16
N VAL A 182 2.13 -12.09 -0.13
CA VAL A 182 2.96 -11.97 -1.35
C VAL A 182 3.28 -13.33 -1.95
N ALA A 183 3.63 -14.32 -1.12
CA ALA A 183 3.87 -15.67 -1.61
C ALA A 183 2.61 -16.26 -2.30
N LEU A 184 1.44 -16.09 -1.67
CA LEU A 184 0.16 -16.52 -2.24
C LEU A 184 -0.14 -15.79 -3.56
N ASN A 185 0.04 -14.47 -3.59
CA ASN A 185 -0.17 -13.65 -4.78
C ASN A 185 0.71 -14.14 -5.95
N ILE A 186 2.00 -14.39 -5.70
CA ILE A 186 2.94 -14.89 -6.71
C ILE A 186 2.49 -16.26 -7.23
N VAL A 187 2.13 -17.19 -6.35
CA VAL A 187 1.69 -18.54 -6.74
C VAL A 187 0.45 -18.46 -7.61
N ILE A 188 -0.57 -17.71 -7.21
CA ILE A 188 -1.80 -17.53 -7.98
C ILE A 188 -1.50 -16.87 -9.32
N SER A 189 -0.70 -15.80 -9.34
CA SER A 189 -0.37 -15.07 -10.56
C SER A 189 0.38 -15.95 -11.57
N VAL A 190 1.37 -16.72 -11.12
CA VAL A 190 2.14 -17.60 -12.02
C VAL A 190 1.28 -18.76 -12.55
N TYR A 191 0.45 -19.35 -11.67
CA TYR A 191 -0.37 -20.51 -12.06
C TYR A 191 -1.44 -20.15 -13.11
N TYR A 192 -2.17 -19.04 -12.88
CA TYR A 192 -3.29 -18.65 -13.72
C TYR A 192 -2.92 -17.68 -14.85
N PHE A 193 -1.66 -17.22 -14.94
CA PHE A 193 -1.25 -16.25 -15.98
C PHE A 193 -1.50 -16.75 -17.40
N LYS A 194 -1.31 -18.05 -17.66
CA LYS A 194 -1.52 -18.64 -19.00
C LYS A 194 -2.99 -18.63 -19.43
N GLU A 195 -3.92 -18.70 -18.47
CA GLU A 195 -5.35 -18.76 -18.75
C GLU A 195 -6.01 -17.38 -18.77
N ILE A 196 -5.64 -16.51 -17.83
CA ILE A 196 -6.32 -15.21 -17.60
C ILE A 196 -5.49 -14.04 -18.16
N GLY A 197 -4.19 -14.24 -18.39
CA GLY A 197 -3.28 -13.20 -18.82
C GLY A 197 -2.94 -12.22 -17.66
N PHE A 198 -2.55 -10.99 -18.01
CA PHE A 198 -2.09 -9.99 -17.03
C PHE A 198 -3.14 -9.58 -15.98
N ILE A 199 -4.43 -9.78 -16.27
CA ILE A 199 -5.54 -9.46 -15.35
C ILE A 199 -5.49 -10.29 -14.07
N ILE A 200 -4.80 -11.44 -14.07
CA ILE A 200 -4.62 -12.22 -12.85
C ILE A 200 -3.86 -11.43 -11.77
N ILE A 201 -2.99 -10.50 -12.14
CA ILE A 201 -2.18 -9.72 -11.19
C ILE A 201 -3.05 -8.82 -10.30
N PRO A 202 -3.94 -7.95 -10.83
CA PRO A 202 -4.86 -7.20 -10.00
C PRO A 202 -5.85 -8.09 -9.25
N ILE A 203 -6.31 -9.21 -9.83
CA ILE A 203 -7.20 -10.18 -9.14
C ILE A 203 -6.48 -10.81 -7.94
N ALA A 204 -5.26 -11.30 -8.13
CA ALA A 204 -4.50 -11.93 -7.04
C ALA A 204 -4.08 -10.91 -5.96
N THR A 205 -4.02 -9.63 -6.33
CA THR A 205 -3.68 -8.54 -5.40
C THR A 205 -4.89 -8.10 -4.58
N SER A 206 -6.10 -8.05 -5.18
CA SER A 206 -7.33 -7.63 -4.50
C SER A 206 -7.89 -8.69 -3.58
#